data_ca0373b1904f4758bf224e49b87c10f3
#
_entry.id   ca0373b1904f4758bf224e49b87c10f3
#
_cell.length_a   1.000
_cell.length_b   1.000
_cell.length_c   1.000
_cell.angle_alpha   90.00
_cell.angle_beta   90.00
_cell.angle_gamma   90.00
#
_symmetry.space_group_name_H-M   'P 1'
#
loop_
_entity.id
_entity.type
_entity.pdbx_description
1 polymer ?
#
loop_
_entity_poly.entity_id
_entity_poly.type
_entity_poly.pdbx_seq_one_letter_code
_entity_poly.pdbx_strand_id
1 'polypeptide(L)'
;MAESESVITQEMKDAIGVESKPTVYSIEKNAVMRFAQAIGDTNPIFTDEDKASKTPYKGMIAPPTFLRSMQHVSTGEDESRIKSPYPANVDGGSEWEYFEPIRVGHNHFYYIFSRHSWTSRR
;
A
#
# COMPACT_ATOMS: atom_id res chain seq x y z
N MET A 1 21.30 20.47 30.40
CA MET A 1 20.98 19.67 29.20
C MET A 1 19.49 19.79 28.96
N ALA A 2 19.09 20.42 27.90
CA ALA A 2 17.69 20.43 27.53
C ALA A 2 17.30 19.00 27.09
N GLU A 3 16.39 18.36 27.80
CA GLU A 3 15.70 17.20 27.29
C GLU A 3 15.07 17.63 25.97
N SER A 4 15.49 17.03 24.86
CA SER A 4 14.81 17.25 23.61
C SER A 4 13.39 16.71 23.79
N GLU A 5 12.41 17.60 23.88
CA GLU A 5 11.01 17.22 23.88
C GLU A 5 10.78 16.26 22.72
N SER A 6 10.27 15.08 23.04
CA SER A 6 9.93 14.10 22.02
C SER A 6 8.88 14.70 21.08
N VAL A 7 9.23 14.80 19.81
CA VAL A 7 8.31 15.29 18.77
C VAL A 7 7.13 14.33 18.57
N ILE A 8 7.21 13.13 19.17
CA ILE A 8 6.17 12.11 19.11
C ILE A 8 5.07 12.47 20.10
N THR A 9 3.92 12.83 19.59
CA THR A 9 2.74 13.16 20.38
C THR A 9 2.06 11.91 20.93
N GLN A 10 1.22 12.09 21.97
CA GLN A 10 0.42 10.98 22.47
C GLN A 10 -0.55 10.46 21.41
N GLU A 11 -1.13 11.33 20.60
CA GLU A 11 -1.99 10.97 19.47
C GLU A 11 -1.27 10.03 18.48
N MET A 12 0.00 10.30 18.18
CA MET A 12 0.81 9.41 17.32
C MET A 12 1.02 8.03 17.95
N LYS A 13 1.21 7.97 19.27
CA LYS A 13 1.36 6.70 19.98
C LYS A 13 0.07 5.90 20.00
N ASP A 14 -1.05 6.58 20.21
CA ASP A 14 -2.37 5.95 20.30
C ASP A 14 -2.83 5.41 18.94
N ALA A 15 -2.33 5.96 17.85
CA ALA A 15 -2.63 5.49 16.48
C ALA A 15 -1.90 4.21 16.08
N ILE A 16 -0.88 3.80 16.86
CA ILE A 16 -0.15 2.57 16.56
C ILE A 16 -1.08 1.36 16.75
N GLY A 17 -1.16 0.51 15.71
CA GLY A 17 -1.98 -0.69 15.72
C GLY A 17 -3.47 -0.45 15.48
N VAL A 18 -3.88 0.79 15.25
CA VAL A 18 -5.26 1.11 14.88
C VAL A 18 -5.46 0.85 13.39
N GLU A 19 -6.48 0.08 13.07
CA GLU A 19 -6.87 -0.22 11.69
C GLU A 19 -7.55 0.98 11.05
N SER A 20 -7.13 1.34 9.83
CA SER A 20 -7.81 2.37 9.05
C SER A 20 -9.18 1.90 8.55
N LYS A 21 -10.01 2.85 8.09
CA LYS A 21 -11.17 2.49 7.29
C LYS A 21 -10.71 1.77 6.02
N PRO A 22 -11.48 0.79 5.51
CA PRO A 22 -11.12 0.09 4.29
C PRO A 22 -11.09 1.06 3.11
N THR A 23 -10.06 0.99 2.31
CA THR A 23 -9.98 1.69 1.04
C THR A 23 -10.31 0.72 -0.08
N VAL A 24 -11.19 1.12 -0.99
CA VAL A 24 -11.63 0.30 -2.11
C VAL A 24 -11.00 0.79 -3.39
N TYR A 25 -10.34 -0.10 -4.10
CA TYR A 25 -9.78 0.19 -5.43
C TYR A 25 -10.33 -0.77 -6.47
N SER A 26 -10.66 -0.21 -7.62
CA SER A 26 -10.92 -0.98 -8.83
C SER A 26 -9.59 -1.26 -9.54
N ILE A 27 -9.32 -2.52 -9.80
CA ILE A 27 -8.06 -2.98 -10.39
C ILE A 27 -8.23 -3.05 -11.91
N GLU A 28 -7.66 -2.07 -12.59
CA GLU A 28 -7.77 -1.96 -14.03
C GLU A 28 -6.60 -2.62 -14.77
N LYS A 29 -6.92 -3.35 -15.83
CA LYS A 29 -5.98 -4.08 -16.67
C LYS A 29 -4.80 -3.23 -17.14
N ASN A 30 -5.08 -2.08 -17.72
CA ASN A 30 -4.02 -1.21 -18.27
C ASN A 30 -3.10 -0.66 -17.18
N ALA A 31 -3.64 -0.38 -16.00
CA ALA A 31 -2.84 0.08 -14.86
C ALA A 31 -1.88 -1.02 -14.39
N VAL A 32 -2.35 -2.26 -14.32
CA VAL A 32 -1.52 -3.42 -13.96
C VAL A 32 -0.42 -3.63 -14.99
N MET A 33 -0.74 -3.61 -16.27
CA MET A 33 0.24 -3.78 -17.35
C MET A 33 1.33 -2.70 -17.32
N ARG A 34 0.97 -1.45 -17.15
CA ARG A 34 1.92 -0.34 -17.02
C ARG A 34 2.80 -0.48 -15.81
N PHE A 35 2.24 -0.90 -14.68
CA PHE A 35 3.00 -1.12 -13.47
C PHE A 35 4.02 -2.25 -13.64
N ALA A 36 3.61 -3.38 -14.22
CA ALA A 36 4.51 -4.49 -14.51
C ALA A 36 5.67 -4.05 -15.42
N GLN A 37 5.39 -3.28 -16.46
CA GLN A 37 6.41 -2.71 -17.33
C GLN A 37 7.37 -1.78 -16.57
N ALA A 38 6.84 -0.93 -15.70
CA ALA A 38 7.62 0.03 -14.93
C ALA A 38 8.60 -0.63 -13.97
N ILE A 39 8.24 -1.76 -13.38
CA ILE A 39 9.13 -2.54 -12.51
C ILE A 39 9.99 -3.57 -13.26
N GLY A 40 9.86 -3.65 -14.59
CA GLY A 40 10.61 -4.57 -15.42
C GLY A 40 10.17 -6.04 -15.30
N ASP A 41 8.96 -6.29 -14.81
CA ASP A 41 8.43 -7.65 -14.71
C ASP A 41 7.75 -8.07 -16.01
N THR A 42 8.31 -9.06 -16.65
CA THR A 42 7.83 -9.59 -17.95
C THR A 42 6.93 -10.81 -17.83
N ASN A 43 6.56 -11.20 -16.62
CA ASN A 43 5.70 -12.36 -16.41
C ASN A 43 4.33 -12.14 -17.08
N PRO A 44 3.94 -13.02 -18.02
CA PRO A 44 2.69 -12.88 -18.77
C PRO A 44 1.43 -12.91 -17.91
N ILE A 45 1.50 -13.39 -16.68
CA ILE A 45 0.37 -13.36 -15.75
C ILE A 45 -0.08 -11.93 -15.43
N PHE A 46 0.80 -10.94 -15.59
CA PHE A 46 0.52 -9.51 -15.37
C PHE A 46 0.25 -8.74 -16.67
N THR A 47 0.52 -9.33 -17.82
CA THR A 47 0.56 -8.59 -19.08
C THR A 47 -0.21 -9.22 -20.23
N ASP A 48 -0.56 -10.50 -20.13
CA ASP A 48 -1.21 -11.26 -21.19
C ASP A 48 -2.44 -12.00 -20.65
N GLU A 49 -3.61 -11.53 -21.02
CA GLU A 49 -4.87 -12.06 -20.53
C GLU A 49 -5.12 -13.51 -20.96
N ASP A 50 -4.75 -13.88 -22.19
CA ASP A 50 -4.95 -15.23 -22.70
C ASP A 50 -4.06 -16.24 -21.99
N LYS A 51 -2.80 -15.87 -21.78
CA LYS A 51 -1.87 -16.71 -21.02
C LYS A 51 -2.22 -16.79 -19.55
N ALA A 52 -2.63 -15.68 -18.95
CA ALA A 52 -3.07 -15.63 -17.57
C ALA A 52 -4.32 -16.49 -17.32
N SER A 53 -5.25 -16.55 -18.26
CA SER A 53 -6.46 -17.37 -18.16
C SER A 53 -6.18 -18.87 -18.05
N LYS A 54 -5.03 -19.32 -18.56
CA LYS A 54 -4.58 -20.73 -18.53
C LYS A 54 -3.84 -21.09 -17.25
N THR A 55 -3.59 -20.13 -16.36
CA THR A 55 -2.97 -20.34 -15.06
C THR A 55 -4.01 -20.74 -14.00
N PRO A 56 -3.58 -21.26 -12.84
CA PRO A 56 -4.48 -21.54 -11.72
C PRO A 56 -5.29 -20.32 -11.26
N TYR A 57 -4.80 -19.11 -11.53
CA TYR A 57 -5.52 -17.86 -11.23
C TYR A 57 -6.68 -17.56 -12.19
N LYS A 58 -6.73 -18.22 -13.35
CA LYS A 58 -7.78 -18.10 -14.38
C LYS A 58 -8.03 -16.68 -14.89
N GLY A 59 -7.02 -15.83 -14.83
CA GLY A 59 -7.06 -14.46 -15.29
C GLY A 59 -5.85 -13.67 -14.83
N MET A 60 -5.77 -12.43 -15.29
CA MET A 60 -4.70 -11.54 -14.90
C MET A 60 -4.79 -11.16 -13.42
N ILE A 61 -3.63 -11.16 -12.78
CA ILE A 61 -3.44 -10.61 -11.42
C ILE A 61 -2.45 -9.46 -11.49
N ALA A 62 -2.43 -8.63 -10.46
CA ALA A 62 -1.45 -7.58 -10.32
C ALA A 62 -0.19 -8.08 -9.58
N PRO A 63 0.98 -7.50 -9.86
CA PRO A 63 2.16 -7.73 -9.03
C PRO A 63 1.88 -7.39 -7.56
N PRO A 64 2.50 -8.08 -6.60
CA PRO A 64 2.22 -7.87 -5.17
C PRO A 64 2.40 -6.42 -4.69
N THR A 65 3.32 -5.68 -5.28
CA THR A 65 3.59 -4.29 -4.92
C THR A 65 2.67 -3.27 -5.61
N PHE A 66 1.74 -3.72 -6.46
CA PHE A 66 0.84 -2.85 -7.21
C PHE A 66 0.01 -1.91 -6.31
N LEU A 67 -0.50 -2.42 -5.20
CA LEU A 67 -1.30 -1.62 -4.26
C LEU A 67 -0.52 -0.45 -3.66
N ARG A 68 0.80 -0.54 -3.61
CA ARG A 68 1.64 0.57 -3.16
C ARG A 68 1.53 1.79 -4.09
N SER A 69 1.37 1.56 -5.38
CA SER A 69 1.17 2.64 -6.35
C SER A 69 -0.19 3.32 -6.22
N MET A 70 -1.18 2.62 -5.68
CA MET A 70 -2.53 3.13 -5.50
C MET A 70 -2.70 4.01 -4.26
N GLN A 71 -1.80 3.94 -3.29
CA GLN A 71 -1.88 4.73 -2.05
C GLN A 71 -1.85 6.25 -2.28
N HIS A 72 -1.34 6.69 -3.42
CA HIS A 72 -1.28 8.10 -3.78
C HIS A 72 -2.57 8.62 -4.45
N VAL A 73 -3.46 7.72 -4.81
CA VAL A 73 -4.72 8.02 -5.52
C VAL A 73 -5.91 8.15 -4.55
N SER A 74 -5.65 8.06 -3.26
CA SER A 74 -6.69 8.20 -2.24
C SER A 74 -7.34 9.59 -2.35
N THR A 75 -8.54 9.60 -2.90
CA THR A 75 -9.37 10.80 -3.04
C THR A 75 -10.24 11.08 -1.81
N GLY A 76 -10.01 10.34 -0.74
CA GLY A 76 -10.75 10.45 0.52
C GLY A 76 -9.94 11.13 1.61
N GLU A 77 -10.63 11.86 2.44
CA GLU A 77 -10.10 12.34 3.71
C GLU A 77 -9.71 11.13 4.55
N ASP A 78 -8.45 10.76 4.51
CA ASP A 78 -7.91 9.74 5.39
C ASP A 78 -7.74 10.33 6.79
N GLU A 79 -8.83 10.36 7.52
CA GLU A 79 -8.86 10.81 8.91
C GLU A 79 -7.90 10.03 9.82
N SER A 80 -7.40 8.88 9.34
CA SER A 80 -6.47 8.04 10.08
C SER A 80 -5.01 8.50 9.95
N ARG A 81 -4.73 9.42 9.03
CA ARG A 81 -3.38 9.96 8.87
C ARG A 81 -3.09 11.03 9.90
N ILE A 82 -2.27 10.66 10.85
CA ILE A 82 -1.67 11.63 11.77
C ILE A 82 -0.81 12.58 10.93
N LYS A 83 -1.08 13.85 11.06
CA LYS A 83 -0.28 14.87 10.38
C LYS A 83 1.13 14.88 10.96
N SER A 84 2.11 14.68 10.08
CA SER A 84 3.51 14.85 10.47
C SER A 84 3.79 16.30 10.83
N PRO A 85 4.51 16.57 11.92
CA PRO A 85 4.98 17.91 12.25
C PRO A 85 6.11 18.39 11.32
N TYR A 86 6.62 17.50 10.45
CA TYR A 86 7.70 17.78 9.52
C TYR A 86 7.18 18.12 8.13
N PRO A 87 7.88 18.98 7.38
CA PRO A 87 7.48 19.37 6.03
C PRO A 87 7.61 18.23 5.00
N ALA A 88 8.36 17.17 5.32
CA ALA A 88 8.57 16.04 4.45
C ALA A 88 8.48 14.73 5.23
N ASN A 89 7.95 13.71 4.57
CA ASN A 89 7.89 12.35 5.09
C ASN A 89 8.76 11.44 4.25
N VAL A 90 9.44 10.53 4.92
CA VAL A 90 10.24 9.48 4.28
C VAL A 90 9.57 8.15 4.56
N ASP A 91 9.37 7.36 3.51
CA ASP A 91 8.82 6.01 3.63
C ASP A 91 9.91 5.08 4.17
N GLY A 92 9.71 4.57 5.37
CA GLY A 92 10.64 3.66 6.03
C GLY A 92 10.47 2.20 5.64
N GLY A 93 9.39 1.89 4.94
CA GLY A 93 9.03 0.54 4.52
C GLY A 93 7.59 0.18 4.82
N SER A 94 7.18 -0.95 4.29
CA SER A 94 5.83 -1.51 4.53
C SER A 94 5.88 -3.02 4.53
N GLU A 95 5.01 -3.63 5.32
CA GLU A 95 4.77 -5.06 5.36
C GLU A 95 3.35 -5.32 4.89
N TRP A 96 3.18 -6.30 4.01
CA TRP A 96 1.91 -6.62 3.39
C TRP A 96 1.54 -8.07 3.64
N GLU A 97 0.31 -8.30 4.02
CA GLU A 97 -0.28 -9.62 4.12
C GLU A 97 -1.41 -9.73 3.09
N TYR A 98 -1.31 -10.70 2.19
CA TYR A 98 -2.29 -10.94 1.12
C TYR A 98 -3.09 -12.19 1.44
N PHE A 99 -4.39 -12.04 1.56
CA PHE A 99 -5.32 -13.17 1.75
C PHE A 99 -5.78 -13.75 0.42
N GLU A 100 -5.76 -12.93 -0.64
CA GLU A 100 -6.10 -13.32 -2.00
C GLU A 100 -5.20 -12.59 -3.02
N PRO A 101 -5.00 -13.17 -4.23
CA PRO A 101 -4.34 -12.46 -5.31
C PRO A 101 -5.12 -11.20 -5.69
N ILE A 102 -4.40 -10.15 -6.11
CA ILE A 102 -5.00 -8.92 -6.61
C ILE A 102 -5.46 -9.15 -8.04
N ARG A 103 -6.75 -9.39 -8.24
CA ARG A 103 -7.32 -9.74 -9.54
C ARG A 103 -7.72 -8.51 -10.34
N VAL A 104 -7.38 -8.50 -11.62
CA VAL A 104 -7.85 -7.49 -12.58
C VAL A 104 -9.36 -7.60 -12.74
N GLY A 105 -10.05 -6.45 -12.80
CA GLY A 105 -11.50 -6.37 -12.95
C GLY A 105 -12.29 -6.54 -11.66
N HIS A 106 -11.62 -6.72 -10.54
CA HIS A 106 -12.23 -6.83 -9.22
C HIS A 106 -11.97 -5.57 -8.39
N ASN A 107 -12.85 -5.32 -7.43
CA ASN A 107 -12.61 -4.34 -6.38
C ASN A 107 -11.87 -5.02 -5.23
N HIS A 108 -10.79 -4.42 -4.82
CA HIS A 108 -10.02 -4.89 -3.68
C HIS A 108 -10.19 -3.95 -2.49
N PHE A 109 -10.36 -4.55 -1.33
CA PHE A 109 -10.37 -3.86 -0.05
C PHE A 109 -9.02 -4.07 0.61
N TYR A 110 -8.42 -3.01 1.11
CA TYR A 110 -7.27 -3.15 1.97
C TYR A 110 -7.36 -2.25 3.18
N TYR A 111 -6.71 -2.68 4.23
CA TYR A 111 -6.64 -1.98 5.50
C TYR A 111 -5.18 -1.67 5.79
N ILE A 112 -4.92 -0.52 6.34
CA ILE A 112 -3.58 -0.10 6.75
C ILE A 112 -3.53 -0.09 8.27
N PHE A 113 -2.58 -0.86 8.81
CA PHE A 113 -2.20 -0.75 10.21
C PHE A 113 -0.89 0.01 10.30
N SER A 114 -0.86 1.07 11.06
CA SER A 114 0.38 1.76 11.35
C SER A 114 1.13 1.02 12.45
N ARG A 115 2.17 0.29 12.07
CA ARG A 115 3.17 -0.20 13.00
C ARG A 115 4.36 0.73 12.96
N HIS A 116 4.45 1.66 13.86
CA HIS A 116 5.61 2.52 13.98
C HIS A 116 6.48 2.03 15.11
N SER A 117 7.65 1.51 14.80
CA SER A 117 8.73 1.44 15.76
C SER A 117 9.56 2.71 15.64
N TRP A 118 9.33 3.64 16.51
CA TRP A 118 10.16 4.83 16.59
C TRP A 118 11.44 4.46 17.35
N THR A 119 12.45 4.08 16.62
CA THR A 119 13.81 4.03 17.18
C THR A 119 14.49 5.35 16.85
N SER A 120 14.59 6.23 17.82
CA SER A 120 15.54 7.33 17.72
C SER A 120 16.94 6.69 17.79
N ARG A 121 17.62 6.56 16.65
CA ARG A 121 19.06 6.31 16.69
C ARG A 121 19.74 7.62 17.08
N ARG A 122 20.45 7.58 18.16
CA ARG A 122 21.40 8.64 18.55
C ARG A 122 22.57 8.64 17.57
#